data_a7de3d3ca14aa0d56565f83e719cf7d9
#
_entry.id   a7de3d3ca14aa0d56565f83e719cf7d9
#
_cell.length_a   1.000
_cell.length_b   1.000
_cell.length_c   1.000
_cell.angle_alpha   90.00
_cell.angle_beta   90.00
_cell.angle_gamma   90.00
#
_symmetry.space_group_name_H-M   'P 1'
#
loop_
_entity.id
_entity.type
_entity.pdbx_description
1 polymer ?
#
loop_
_entity_poly.entity_id
_entity_poly.type
_entity_poly.pdbx_seq_one_letter_code
_entity_poly.pdbx_strand_id
1 'polypeptide(L)'
;PLRTIWPVAGARAVDIIDQTALPHTFGVRRLHSVEDAAQAIRSMQVRGAPLIGVTAAHGLALALASRADDDTLLAAARLLAATRPTAVNLHWALARMQSRLLPLPPAARVDAAWSEAATIADEDVDQCRRIGIHGLQLLLAGRRGEGRLEIMTHCNAGWLATVDHGTALAPVYAAFDAGIDIHVWVSETRPRNQGLLTAWELRQHGVPHTVVADNAAGLLLARGGIDAEIGRAHV
;
A
#
# COMPACT_ATOMS: atom_id res chain seq x y z
N PRO A 1 -3.80 4.76 13.84
CA PRO A 1 -3.41 3.89 12.76
C PRO A 1 -1.90 3.99 12.55
N LEU A 2 -1.26 2.88 12.22
CA LEU A 2 0.18 2.82 11.95
C LEU A 2 0.37 2.95 10.45
N ARG A 3 0.97 4.06 9.96
CA ARG A 3 1.35 4.17 8.55
C ARG A 3 2.39 3.11 8.18
N THR A 4 2.41 2.66 6.95
CA THR A 4 3.40 1.68 6.43
C THR A 4 4.74 2.30 6.09
N ILE A 5 4.76 3.63 5.89
CA ILE A 5 5.93 4.46 5.60
C ILE A 5 5.75 5.84 6.25
N TRP A 6 6.80 6.35 6.90
CA TRP A 6 6.78 7.68 7.52
C TRP A 6 8.17 8.32 7.59
N PRO A 7 8.27 9.65 7.42
CA PRO A 7 9.51 10.39 7.68
C PRO A 7 9.89 10.31 9.16
N VAL A 8 11.18 10.22 9.44
CA VAL A 8 11.71 10.23 10.81
C VAL A 8 11.84 11.67 11.29
N ALA A 9 11.20 12.01 12.41
CA ALA A 9 11.25 13.35 12.96
C ALA A 9 12.70 13.79 13.27
N GLY A 10 13.08 14.97 12.81
CA GLY A 10 14.41 15.54 13.03
C GLY A 10 15.56 14.87 12.24
N ALA A 11 15.26 13.93 11.35
CA ALA A 11 16.26 13.25 10.52
C ALA A 11 15.84 13.21 9.04
N ARG A 12 16.83 13.22 8.15
CA ARG A 12 16.60 12.94 6.72
C ARG A 12 16.61 11.43 6.48
N ALA A 13 15.61 10.75 7.02
CA ALA A 13 15.43 9.32 6.94
C ALA A 13 13.93 8.97 6.88
N VAL A 14 13.62 7.77 6.41
CA VAL A 14 12.26 7.26 6.27
C VAL A 14 12.19 5.88 6.88
N ASP A 15 11.23 5.64 7.76
CA ASP A 15 10.95 4.32 8.30
C ASP A 15 9.84 3.63 7.49
N ILE A 16 10.01 2.34 7.25
CA ILE A 16 9.04 1.46 6.59
C ILE A 16 8.75 0.23 7.45
N ILE A 17 7.56 -0.33 7.31
CA ILE A 17 7.29 -1.69 7.79
C ILE A 17 7.95 -2.67 6.83
N ASP A 18 8.87 -3.51 7.33
CA ASP A 18 9.46 -4.59 6.53
C ASP A 18 8.46 -5.74 6.40
N GLN A 19 7.85 -5.85 5.20
CA GLN A 19 6.82 -6.85 4.94
C GLN A 19 7.39 -8.24 4.61
N THR A 20 8.71 -8.38 4.45
CA THR A 20 9.33 -9.69 4.11
C THR A 20 9.31 -10.67 5.26
N ALA A 21 9.30 -10.17 6.51
CA ALA A 21 9.25 -10.99 7.71
C ALA A 21 7.82 -11.31 8.18
N LEU A 22 6.81 -10.60 7.64
CA LEU A 22 5.40 -10.84 7.94
C LEU A 22 4.91 -12.16 7.30
N PRO A 23 3.99 -12.86 7.92
CA PRO A 23 3.24 -12.55 9.17
C PRO A 23 3.96 -12.97 10.46
N HIS A 24 5.18 -13.49 10.40
CA HIS A 24 5.85 -14.13 11.52
C HIS A 24 6.49 -13.13 12.48
N THR A 25 7.10 -12.07 11.93
CA THR A 25 7.80 -11.05 12.72
C THR A 25 7.45 -9.67 12.21
N PHE A 26 7.02 -8.78 13.11
CA PHE A 26 6.87 -7.36 12.80
C PHE A 26 8.21 -6.66 12.96
N GLY A 27 8.64 -5.92 11.94
CA GLY A 27 9.87 -5.15 11.96
C GLY A 27 9.74 -3.83 11.22
N VAL A 28 10.49 -2.85 11.68
CA VAL A 28 10.63 -1.53 11.02
C VAL A 28 12.05 -1.42 10.50
N ARG A 29 12.19 -0.96 9.25
CA ARG A 29 13.47 -0.69 8.63
C ARG A 29 13.61 0.78 8.32
N ARG A 30 14.77 1.35 8.63
CA ARG A 30 15.11 2.74 8.30
C ARG A 30 15.86 2.81 6.98
N LEU A 31 15.39 3.72 6.11
CA LEU A 31 16.00 4.05 4.82
C LEU A 31 16.75 5.39 4.95
N HIS A 32 18.03 5.41 4.57
CA HIS A 32 18.89 6.58 4.64
C HIS A 32 19.31 7.09 3.26
N SER A 33 19.12 6.31 2.21
CA SER A 33 19.57 6.60 0.86
C SER A 33 18.56 6.18 -0.21
N VAL A 34 18.75 6.63 -1.43
CA VAL A 34 17.97 6.17 -2.58
C VAL A 34 18.22 4.70 -2.88
N GLU A 35 19.40 4.18 -2.59
CA GLU A 35 19.78 2.79 -2.72
C GLU A 35 18.99 1.91 -1.75
N ASP A 36 18.81 2.37 -0.50
CA ASP A 36 17.96 1.69 0.49
C ASP A 36 16.51 1.62 -0.01
N ALA A 37 15.96 2.73 -0.53
CA ALA A 37 14.61 2.77 -1.08
C ALA A 37 14.48 1.84 -2.30
N ALA A 38 15.45 1.87 -3.21
CA ALA A 38 15.48 0.98 -4.37
C ALA A 38 15.56 -0.50 -3.95
N GLN A 39 16.36 -0.81 -2.94
CA GLN A 39 16.47 -2.17 -2.39
C GLN A 39 15.18 -2.61 -1.72
N ALA A 40 14.54 -1.74 -0.92
CA ALA A 40 13.26 -2.04 -0.27
C ALA A 40 12.16 -2.39 -1.28
N ILE A 41 12.12 -1.70 -2.43
CA ILE A 41 11.18 -1.99 -3.52
C ILE A 41 11.53 -3.31 -4.22
N ARG A 42 12.80 -3.55 -4.56
CA ARG A 42 13.24 -4.78 -5.26
C ARG A 42 13.01 -6.03 -4.42
N SER A 43 13.38 -5.98 -3.14
CA SER A 43 13.28 -7.11 -2.22
C SER A 43 11.87 -7.32 -1.66
N MET A 44 10.90 -6.47 -2.04
CA MET A 44 9.53 -6.49 -1.57
C MET A 44 9.38 -6.24 -0.05
N GLN A 45 10.31 -5.53 0.57
CA GLN A 45 10.12 -4.98 1.92
C GLN A 45 8.93 -4.01 1.95
N VAL A 46 8.75 -3.28 0.85
CA VAL A 46 7.51 -2.58 0.52
C VAL A 46 6.90 -3.19 -0.74
N ARG A 47 5.58 -3.30 -0.79
CA ARG A 47 4.82 -3.86 -1.90
C ARG A 47 3.44 -3.19 -1.98
N GLY A 48 2.73 -3.39 -3.09
CA GLY A 48 1.50 -2.65 -3.40
C GLY A 48 1.81 -1.40 -4.22
N ALA A 49 0.99 -1.16 -5.24
CA ALA A 49 1.26 -0.10 -6.21
C ALA A 49 1.36 1.30 -5.56
N PRO A 50 0.43 1.71 -4.66
CA PRO A 50 0.53 3.01 -4.02
C PRO A 50 1.78 3.14 -3.14
N LEU A 51 2.05 2.16 -2.26
CA LEU A 51 3.19 2.21 -1.35
C LEU A 51 4.53 2.25 -2.09
N ILE A 52 4.66 1.53 -3.21
CA ILE A 52 5.86 1.58 -4.06
C ILE A 52 6.07 2.99 -4.61
N GLY A 53 5.00 3.67 -5.06
CA GLY A 53 5.07 5.05 -5.55
C GLY A 53 5.50 6.03 -4.46
N VAL A 54 4.91 5.94 -3.27
CA VAL A 54 5.27 6.77 -2.11
C VAL A 54 6.71 6.51 -1.66
N THR A 55 7.16 5.24 -1.65
CA THR A 55 8.55 4.88 -1.32
C THR A 55 9.53 5.48 -2.32
N ALA A 56 9.18 5.47 -3.62
CA ALA A 56 10.02 6.10 -4.64
C ALA A 56 10.09 7.62 -4.50
N ALA A 57 8.98 8.29 -4.16
CA ALA A 57 8.99 9.73 -3.90
C ALA A 57 9.92 10.08 -2.73
N HIS A 58 9.85 9.34 -1.63
CA HIS A 58 10.77 9.51 -0.50
C HIS A 58 12.21 9.15 -0.87
N GLY A 59 12.42 8.13 -1.72
CA GLY A 59 13.75 7.78 -2.24
C GLY A 59 14.41 8.93 -3.02
N LEU A 60 13.65 9.68 -3.83
CA LEU A 60 14.13 10.90 -4.47
C LEU A 60 14.47 11.99 -3.45
N ALA A 61 13.64 12.19 -2.42
CA ALA A 61 13.92 13.15 -1.37
C ALA A 61 15.21 12.81 -0.60
N LEU A 62 15.46 11.51 -0.34
CA LEU A 62 16.70 11.02 0.27
C LEU A 62 17.93 11.29 -0.61
N ALA A 63 17.84 11.05 -1.93
CA ALA A 63 18.92 11.33 -2.87
C ALA A 63 19.34 12.82 -2.85
N LEU A 64 18.33 13.70 -2.91
CA LEU A 64 18.56 15.15 -2.96
C LEU A 64 19.04 15.73 -1.64
N ALA A 65 18.93 15.01 -0.54
CA ALA A 65 19.46 15.43 0.76
C ALA A 65 20.98 15.57 0.79
N SER A 66 21.70 14.84 -0.06
CA SER A 66 23.16 14.91 -0.20
C SER A 66 23.59 15.88 -1.28
N ARG A 67 22.90 15.89 -2.42
CA ARG A 67 23.20 16.76 -3.58
C ARG A 67 21.93 16.96 -4.41
N ALA A 68 21.56 18.21 -4.68
CA ALA A 68 20.27 18.59 -5.25
C ALA A 68 20.34 19.12 -6.69
N ASP A 69 21.36 18.71 -7.47
CA ASP A 69 21.48 19.06 -8.89
C ASP A 69 20.63 18.16 -9.80
N ASP A 70 20.55 18.52 -11.09
CA ASP A 70 19.78 17.80 -12.09
C ASP A 70 20.29 16.37 -12.30
N ASP A 71 21.61 16.18 -12.32
CA ASP A 71 22.23 14.88 -12.54
C ASP A 71 21.86 13.89 -11.44
N THR A 72 21.92 14.33 -10.18
CA THR A 72 21.53 13.52 -9.03
C THR A 72 20.04 13.17 -9.08
N LEU A 73 19.17 14.15 -9.37
CA LEU A 73 17.74 13.93 -9.48
C LEU A 73 17.39 12.91 -10.57
N LEU A 74 17.95 13.08 -11.76
CA LEU A 74 17.69 12.21 -12.90
C LEU A 74 18.31 10.81 -12.71
N ALA A 75 19.49 10.70 -12.10
CA ALA A 75 20.12 9.43 -11.79
C ALA A 75 19.30 8.63 -10.75
N ALA A 76 18.85 9.27 -9.69
CA ALA A 76 18.00 8.68 -8.66
C ALA A 76 16.66 8.22 -9.25
N ALA A 77 16.04 9.03 -10.10
CA ALA A 77 14.79 8.66 -10.77
C ALA A 77 14.98 7.41 -11.66
N ARG A 78 16.06 7.33 -12.44
CA ARG A 78 16.37 6.14 -13.24
C ARG A 78 16.63 4.90 -12.39
N LEU A 79 17.37 5.03 -11.29
CA LEU A 79 17.65 3.94 -10.36
C LEU A 79 16.34 3.35 -9.78
N LEU A 80 15.44 4.22 -9.34
CA LEU A 80 14.15 3.81 -8.77
C LEU A 80 13.23 3.21 -9.84
N ALA A 81 13.11 3.82 -11.02
CA ALA A 81 12.29 3.32 -12.12
C ALA A 81 12.69 1.89 -12.54
N ALA A 82 13.99 1.59 -12.53
CA ALA A 82 14.51 0.27 -12.87
C ALA A 82 14.19 -0.83 -11.84
N THR A 83 13.68 -0.48 -10.64
CA THR A 83 13.36 -1.46 -9.59
C THR A 83 12.14 -2.33 -9.96
N ARG A 84 11.12 -1.74 -10.58
CA ARG A 84 9.87 -2.38 -11.00
C ARG A 84 9.37 -1.74 -12.31
N PRO A 85 9.89 -2.12 -13.49
CA PRO A 85 9.61 -1.43 -14.77
C PRO A 85 8.13 -1.36 -15.17
N THR A 86 7.32 -2.29 -14.68
CA THR A 86 5.87 -2.35 -14.99
C THR A 86 4.97 -1.69 -13.94
N ALA A 87 5.55 -1.12 -12.87
CA ALA A 87 4.77 -0.53 -11.78
C ALA A 87 4.32 0.90 -12.12
N VAL A 88 3.09 1.05 -12.59
CA VAL A 88 2.52 2.33 -13.05
C VAL A 88 2.64 3.43 -11.99
N ASN A 89 2.27 3.15 -10.74
CA ASN A 89 2.34 4.15 -9.65
C ASN A 89 3.77 4.59 -9.34
N LEU A 90 4.77 3.72 -9.52
CA LEU A 90 6.18 4.07 -9.40
C LEU A 90 6.55 5.15 -10.40
N HIS A 91 6.25 4.92 -11.68
CA HIS A 91 6.56 5.87 -12.74
C HIS A 91 5.78 7.17 -12.60
N TRP A 92 4.51 7.10 -12.22
CA TRP A 92 3.68 8.27 -11.93
C TRP A 92 4.28 9.14 -10.82
N ALA A 93 4.66 8.54 -9.68
CA ALA A 93 5.25 9.29 -8.57
C ALA A 93 6.58 9.93 -8.96
N LEU A 94 7.45 9.20 -9.68
CA LEU A 94 8.72 9.74 -10.17
C LEU A 94 8.52 10.89 -11.17
N ALA A 95 7.59 10.77 -12.11
CA ALA A 95 7.26 11.84 -13.07
C ALA A 95 6.72 13.09 -12.36
N ARG A 96 5.84 12.92 -11.35
CA ARG A 96 5.31 14.01 -10.54
C ARG A 96 6.42 14.72 -9.76
N MET A 97 7.29 13.98 -9.10
CA MET A 97 8.46 14.53 -8.40
C MET A 97 9.37 15.30 -9.34
N GLN A 98 9.71 14.75 -10.51
CA GLN A 98 10.54 15.42 -11.51
C GLN A 98 9.89 16.71 -12.01
N SER A 99 8.62 16.70 -12.36
CA SER A 99 7.87 17.88 -12.81
C SER A 99 7.86 18.99 -11.76
N ARG A 100 7.81 18.64 -10.48
CA ARG A 100 7.82 19.58 -9.37
C ARG A 100 9.21 20.14 -9.11
N LEU A 101 10.28 19.34 -9.24
CA LEU A 101 11.61 19.68 -8.74
C LEU A 101 12.53 20.27 -9.81
N LEU A 102 12.45 19.84 -11.08
CA LEU A 102 13.32 20.31 -12.16
C LEU A 102 13.25 21.84 -12.37
N PRO A 103 12.07 22.50 -12.30
CA PRO A 103 12.02 23.96 -12.46
C PRO A 103 12.62 24.75 -11.29
N LEU A 104 12.86 24.10 -10.14
CA LEU A 104 13.37 24.78 -8.96
C LEU A 104 14.89 24.89 -8.97
N PRO A 105 15.46 25.97 -8.39
CA PRO A 105 16.90 26.05 -8.17
C PRO A 105 17.33 24.97 -7.15
N PRO A 106 18.57 24.42 -7.26
CA PRO A 106 19.06 23.34 -6.40
C PRO A 106 18.84 23.58 -4.89
N ALA A 107 19.04 24.81 -4.43
CA ALA A 107 18.87 25.17 -3.01
C ALA A 107 17.45 24.97 -2.47
N ALA A 108 16.43 25.04 -3.33
CA ALA A 108 15.02 24.87 -2.93
C ALA A 108 14.52 23.42 -3.07
N ARG A 109 15.27 22.56 -3.74
CA ARG A 109 14.79 21.22 -4.11
C ARG A 109 14.65 20.26 -2.93
N VAL A 110 15.53 20.36 -1.95
CA VAL A 110 15.51 19.42 -0.80
C VAL A 110 14.20 19.53 -0.06
N ASP A 111 13.83 20.71 0.39
CA ASP A 111 12.60 20.91 1.15
C ASP A 111 11.35 20.66 0.28
N ALA A 112 11.40 21.06 -1.00
CA ALA A 112 10.33 20.79 -1.95
C ALA A 112 10.14 19.28 -2.18
N ALA A 113 11.21 18.48 -2.23
CA ALA A 113 11.13 17.03 -2.40
C ALA A 113 10.48 16.35 -1.20
N TRP A 114 10.87 16.72 0.02
CA TRP A 114 10.24 16.19 1.24
C TRP A 114 8.78 16.59 1.34
N SER A 115 8.45 17.86 1.03
CA SER A 115 7.07 18.34 1.01
C SER A 115 6.22 17.59 -0.02
N GLU A 116 6.71 17.41 -1.24
CA GLU A 116 5.96 16.72 -2.30
C GLU A 116 5.79 15.23 -1.99
N ALA A 117 6.82 14.56 -1.45
CA ALA A 117 6.71 13.17 -1.04
C ALA A 117 5.67 12.97 0.09
N ALA A 118 5.62 13.91 1.06
CA ALA A 118 4.59 13.92 2.09
C ALA A 118 3.19 14.15 1.50
N THR A 119 3.06 15.08 0.55
CA THR A 119 1.79 15.34 -0.15
C THR A 119 1.29 14.10 -0.89
N ILE A 120 2.17 13.39 -1.62
CA ILE A 120 1.81 12.12 -2.30
C ILE A 120 1.33 11.08 -1.29
N ALA A 121 1.98 10.97 -0.13
CA ALA A 121 1.58 10.05 0.92
C ALA A 121 0.21 10.42 1.53
N ASP A 122 -0.03 11.68 1.80
CA ASP A 122 -1.29 12.14 2.40
C ASP A 122 -2.48 12.04 1.41
N GLU A 123 -2.24 12.29 0.13
CA GLU A 123 -3.23 12.07 -0.93
C GLU A 123 -3.60 10.59 -1.07
N ASP A 124 -2.63 9.67 -0.95
CA ASP A 124 -2.89 8.22 -0.93
C ASP A 124 -3.80 7.84 0.24
N VAL A 125 -3.50 8.34 1.45
CA VAL A 125 -4.31 8.11 2.65
C VAL A 125 -5.74 8.61 2.44
N ASP A 126 -5.93 9.85 1.94
CA ASP A 126 -7.27 10.40 1.72
C ASP A 126 -8.03 9.62 0.64
N GLN A 127 -7.37 9.24 -0.44
CA GLN A 127 -7.97 8.42 -1.50
C GLN A 127 -8.42 7.06 -0.96
N CYS A 128 -7.58 6.36 -0.20
CA CYS A 128 -7.91 5.07 0.39
C CYS A 128 -9.07 5.20 1.40
N ARG A 129 -9.07 6.24 2.22
CA ARG A 129 -10.18 6.54 3.14
C ARG A 129 -11.50 6.74 2.38
N ARG A 130 -11.49 7.50 1.28
CA ARG A 130 -12.69 7.72 0.43
C ARG A 130 -13.16 6.43 -0.23
N ILE A 131 -12.23 5.57 -0.68
CA ILE A 131 -12.57 4.23 -1.20
C ILE A 131 -13.32 3.44 -0.12
N GLY A 132 -12.86 3.48 1.13
CA GLY A 132 -13.54 2.84 2.26
C GLY A 132 -14.97 3.32 2.43
N ILE A 133 -15.20 4.63 2.44
CA ILE A 133 -16.53 5.24 2.63
C ILE A 133 -17.50 4.85 1.50
N HIS A 134 -17.07 5.02 0.26
CA HIS A 134 -17.93 4.72 -0.89
C HIS A 134 -18.13 3.21 -1.10
N GLY A 135 -17.07 2.44 -0.86
CA GLY A 135 -17.13 0.98 -0.97
C GLY A 135 -18.04 0.35 0.10
N LEU A 136 -18.06 0.91 1.31
CA LEU A 136 -19.01 0.48 2.36
C LEU A 136 -20.46 0.59 1.88
N GLN A 137 -20.82 1.71 1.25
CA GLN A 137 -22.18 1.90 0.72
C GLN A 137 -22.54 0.83 -0.32
N LEU A 138 -21.58 0.48 -1.19
CA LEU A 138 -21.79 -0.57 -2.20
C LEU A 138 -21.92 -1.96 -1.57
N LEU A 139 -21.11 -2.28 -0.55
CA LEU A 139 -21.19 -3.56 0.16
C LEU A 139 -22.54 -3.71 0.85
N LEU A 140 -23.04 -2.66 1.48
CA LEU A 140 -24.35 -2.67 2.14
C LEU A 140 -25.52 -2.80 1.14
N ALA A 141 -25.44 -2.12 0.00
CA ALA A 141 -26.44 -2.22 -1.05
C ALA A 141 -26.46 -3.60 -1.73
N GLY A 142 -25.30 -4.28 -1.79
CA GLY A 142 -25.17 -5.62 -2.37
C GLY A 142 -25.44 -6.78 -1.41
N ARG A 143 -25.67 -6.52 -0.12
CA ARG A 143 -25.90 -7.53 0.91
C ARG A 143 -27.16 -8.33 0.62
N ARG A 144 -27.06 -9.66 0.70
CA ARG A 144 -28.14 -10.58 0.33
C ARG A 144 -29.14 -10.89 1.44
N GLY A 145 -29.04 -10.24 2.58
CA GLY A 145 -29.93 -10.50 3.74
C GLY A 145 -29.53 -9.67 4.95
N GLU A 146 -30.18 -9.94 6.10
CA GLU A 146 -29.88 -9.27 7.36
C GLU A 146 -28.78 -9.97 8.18
N GLY A 147 -28.25 -11.11 7.69
CA GLY A 147 -27.22 -11.88 8.34
C GLY A 147 -25.84 -11.22 8.34
N ARG A 148 -24.80 -11.95 8.71
CA ARG A 148 -23.39 -11.49 8.63
C ARG A 148 -23.02 -11.20 7.18
N LEU A 149 -22.29 -10.11 6.96
CA LEU A 149 -21.73 -9.74 5.64
C LEU A 149 -20.53 -10.64 5.32
N GLU A 150 -20.64 -11.46 4.28
CA GLU A 150 -19.62 -12.43 3.88
C GLU A 150 -18.85 -11.91 2.67
N ILE A 151 -17.59 -11.54 2.89
CA ILE A 151 -16.71 -10.96 1.86
C ILE A 151 -15.61 -11.95 1.51
N MET A 152 -15.35 -12.14 0.21
CA MET A 152 -14.17 -12.86 -0.26
C MET A 152 -13.11 -11.86 -0.74
N THR A 153 -11.86 -12.13 -0.42
CA THR A 153 -10.74 -11.30 -0.91
C THR A 153 -9.58 -12.14 -1.41
N HIS A 154 -8.84 -11.60 -2.38
CA HIS A 154 -7.70 -12.23 -3.01
C HIS A 154 -6.47 -11.31 -2.98
N CYS A 155 -5.28 -11.87 -2.79
CA CYS A 155 -4.01 -11.16 -2.65
C CYS A 155 -3.95 -10.31 -1.36
N ASN A 156 -3.16 -9.23 -1.38
CA ASN A 156 -3.17 -8.22 -0.34
C ASN A 156 -3.37 -6.83 -0.97
N ALA A 157 -4.48 -6.22 -0.66
CA ALA A 157 -4.87 -4.87 -1.07
C ALA A 157 -5.44 -4.07 0.12
N GLY A 158 -4.95 -4.37 1.32
CA GLY A 158 -5.18 -3.64 2.55
C GLY A 158 -4.14 -2.56 2.79
N TRP A 159 -4.05 -2.09 4.03
CA TRP A 159 -3.19 -0.96 4.39
C TRP A 159 -1.69 -1.26 4.24
N LEU A 160 -1.24 -2.53 4.30
CA LEU A 160 0.15 -2.89 3.96
C LEU A 160 0.52 -2.60 2.49
N ALA A 161 -0.45 -2.47 1.59
CA ALA A 161 -0.20 -2.18 0.18
C ALA A 161 -0.22 -0.68 -0.16
N THR A 162 -0.57 0.17 0.79
CA THR A 162 -0.76 1.62 0.70
C THR A 162 -0.04 2.31 1.86
N VAL A 163 -0.22 3.62 2.02
CA VAL A 163 0.29 4.31 3.22
C VAL A 163 -0.58 3.99 4.43
N ASP A 164 -1.91 3.99 4.25
CA ASP A 164 -2.90 3.64 5.28
C ASP A 164 -4.23 3.25 4.62
N HIS A 165 -5.17 2.65 5.40
CA HIS A 165 -6.53 2.22 5.03
C HIS A 165 -6.60 1.09 4.01
N GLY A 166 -5.71 1.03 3.01
CA GLY A 166 -5.79 0.07 1.91
C GLY A 166 -6.77 0.49 0.81
N THR A 167 -6.86 -0.32 -0.23
CA THR A 167 -7.82 -0.13 -1.32
C THR A 167 -9.01 -1.09 -1.19
N ALA A 168 -8.87 -2.34 -1.62
CA ALA A 168 -9.95 -3.32 -1.58
C ALA A 168 -10.41 -3.65 -0.14
N LEU A 169 -9.53 -3.60 0.85
CA LEU A 169 -9.91 -3.86 2.25
C LEU A 169 -10.40 -2.60 2.99
N ALA A 170 -10.24 -1.40 2.44
CA ALA A 170 -10.75 -0.19 3.08
C ALA A 170 -12.26 -0.24 3.38
N PRO A 171 -13.15 -0.73 2.46
CA PRO A 171 -14.55 -0.91 2.76
C PRO A 171 -14.83 -1.95 3.85
N VAL A 172 -13.99 -2.99 3.96
CA VAL A 172 -14.08 -4.03 4.99
C VAL A 172 -13.80 -3.44 6.36
N TYR A 173 -12.73 -2.66 6.49
CA TYR A 173 -12.40 -1.96 7.73
C TYR A 173 -13.48 -0.94 8.10
N ALA A 174 -13.98 -0.18 7.12
CA ALA A 174 -15.07 0.77 7.35
C ALA A 174 -16.36 0.08 7.83
N ALA A 175 -16.69 -1.10 7.30
CA ALA A 175 -17.83 -1.89 7.74
C ALA A 175 -17.66 -2.38 9.19
N PHE A 176 -16.49 -2.92 9.50
CA PHE A 176 -16.18 -3.43 10.84
C PHE A 176 -16.20 -2.29 11.88
N ASP A 177 -15.57 -1.15 11.58
CA ASP A 177 -15.53 0.02 12.46
C ASP A 177 -16.92 0.65 12.68
N ALA A 178 -17.84 0.47 11.71
CA ALA A 178 -19.24 0.85 11.84
C ALA A 178 -20.09 -0.17 12.64
N GLY A 179 -19.48 -1.22 13.18
CA GLY A 179 -20.16 -2.25 13.97
C GLY A 179 -20.97 -3.25 13.15
N ILE A 180 -20.71 -3.35 11.84
CA ILE A 180 -21.39 -4.32 10.98
C ILE A 180 -20.77 -5.70 11.22
N ASP A 181 -21.60 -6.69 11.46
CA ASP A 181 -21.17 -8.08 11.54
C ASP A 181 -20.65 -8.54 10.18
N ILE A 182 -19.35 -8.75 10.08
CA ILE A 182 -18.63 -9.06 8.85
C ILE A 182 -17.68 -10.24 9.05
N HIS A 183 -17.51 -11.06 8.03
CA HIS A 183 -16.49 -12.08 7.96
C HIS A 183 -15.78 -12.06 6.61
N VAL A 184 -14.46 -12.25 6.62
CA VAL A 184 -13.65 -12.20 5.40
C VAL A 184 -13.05 -13.57 5.08
N TRP A 185 -13.38 -14.10 3.92
CA TRP A 185 -12.76 -15.28 3.33
C TRP A 185 -11.53 -14.84 2.56
N VAL A 186 -10.36 -15.23 3.02
CA VAL A 186 -9.07 -14.79 2.46
C VAL A 186 -8.48 -15.91 1.63
N SER A 187 -8.40 -15.73 0.32
CA SER A 187 -7.65 -16.64 -0.55
C SER A 187 -6.16 -16.61 -0.21
N GLU A 188 -5.51 -17.77 -0.07
CA GLU A 188 -4.08 -17.84 0.27
C GLU A 188 -3.17 -17.14 -0.75
N THR A 189 -3.59 -17.08 -1.98
CA THR A 189 -2.94 -16.41 -3.12
C THR A 189 -1.55 -16.96 -3.42
N ARG A 190 -1.52 -18.20 -3.88
CA ARG A 190 -0.27 -18.86 -4.29
C ARG A 190 0.33 -18.22 -5.56
N PRO A 191 1.64 -18.31 -5.81
CA PRO A 191 2.65 -19.02 -4.99
C PRO A 191 3.26 -18.17 -3.87
N ARG A 192 3.02 -16.86 -3.82
CA ARG A 192 3.64 -15.96 -2.83
C ARG A 192 2.84 -15.78 -1.54
N ASN A 193 1.66 -16.34 -1.47
CA ASN A 193 0.80 -16.36 -0.29
C ASN A 193 0.51 -14.97 0.31
N GLN A 194 0.22 -13.96 -0.54
CA GLN A 194 -0.13 -12.61 -0.07
C GLN A 194 -1.38 -12.58 0.80
N GLY A 195 -2.25 -13.59 0.71
CA GLY A 195 -3.37 -13.77 1.62
C GLY A 195 -2.95 -13.87 3.10
N LEU A 196 -1.74 -14.35 3.39
CA LEU A 196 -1.22 -14.38 4.77
C LEU A 196 -0.94 -12.96 5.30
N LEU A 197 -0.54 -12.02 4.45
CA LEU A 197 -0.42 -10.61 4.83
C LEU A 197 -1.80 -10.01 5.10
N THR A 198 -2.79 -10.33 4.27
CA THR A 198 -4.18 -9.92 4.48
C THR A 198 -4.74 -10.48 5.79
N ALA A 199 -4.54 -11.75 6.07
CA ALA A 199 -4.95 -12.37 7.33
C ALA A 199 -4.25 -11.71 8.54
N TRP A 200 -2.97 -11.33 8.40
CA TRP A 200 -2.26 -10.61 9.44
C TRP A 200 -2.86 -9.22 9.68
N GLU A 201 -3.14 -8.43 8.62
CA GLU A 201 -3.79 -7.13 8.74
C GLU A 201 -5.16 -7.21 9.42
N LEU A 202 -6.02 -8.13 8.94
CA LEU A 202 -7.36 -8.34 9.48
C LEU A 202 -7.31 -8.71 10.96
N ARG A 203 -6.36 -9.57 11.36
CA ARG A 203 -6.13 -9.92 12.77
C ARG A 203 -5.71 -8.73 13.61
N GLN A 204 -4.82 -7.86 13.09
CA GLN A 204 -4.40 -6.63 13.79
C GLN A 204 -5.56 -5.66 14.01
N HIS A 205 -6.51 -5.63 13.08
CA HIS A 205 -7.71 -4.79 13.18
C HIS A 205 -8.86 -5.45 13.97
N GLY A 206 -8.77 -6.75 14.23
CA GLY A 206 -9.80 -7.52 14.92
C GLY A 206 -10.92 -8.04 14.03
N VAL A 207 -10.78 -7.94 12.70
CA VAL A 207 -11.80 -8.39 11.74
C VAL A 207 -11.84 -9.92 11.66
N PRO A 208 -13.00 -10.56 11.87
CA PRO A 208 -13.16 -12.01 11.72
C PRO A 208 -12.83 -12.48 10.29
N HIS A 209 -12.00 -13.51 10.16
CA HIS A 209 -11.59 -14.00 8.85
C HIS A 209 -11.20 -15.47 8.86
N THR A 210 -11.23 -16.08 7.68
CA THR A 210 -10.77 -17.46 7.45
C THR A 210 -9.89 -17.51 6.20
N VAL A 211 -8.68 -18.05 6.31
CA VAL A 211 -7.83 -18.30 5.16
C VAL A 211 -8.25 -19.60 4.49
N VAL A 212 -8.42 -19.57 3.18
CA VAL A 212 -8.83 -20.72 2.38
C VAL A 212 -7.84 -20.95 1.22
N ALA A 213 -7.76 -22.18 0.76
CA ALA A 213 -7.02 -22.52 -0.45
C ALA A 213 -7.65 -21.83 -1.67
N ASP A 214 -6.83 -21.41 -2.64
CA ASP A 214 -7.30 -20.65 -3.81
C ASP A 214 -8.41 -21.36 -4.58
N ASN A 215 -8.35 -22.69 -4.70
CA ASN A 215 -9.37 -23.48 -5.40
C ASN A 215 -10.70 -23.60 -4.65
N ALA A 216 -10.76 -23.23 -3.37
CA ALA A 216 -12.01 -23.21 -2.61
C ALA A 216 -12.92 -22.03 -2.98
N ALA A 217 -12.36 -20.97 -3.59
CA ALA A 217 -13.10 -19.76 -3.95
C ALA A 217 -14.31 -20.07 -4.83
N GLY A 218 -14.12 -20.84 -5.91
CA GLY A 218 -15.23 -21.23 -6.80
C GLY A 218 -16.34 -22.00 -6.11
N LEU A 219 -16.00 -22.88 -5.16
CA LEU A 219 -16.98 -23.63 -4.38
C LEU A 219 -17.78 -22.73 -3.44
N LEU A 220 -17.12 -21.81 -2.73
CA LEU A 220 -17.77 -20.88 -1.80
C LEU A 220 -18.73 -19.93 -2.55
N LEU A 221 -18.31 -19.41 -3.69
CA LEU A 221 -19.13 -18.57 -4.56
C LEU A 221 -20.34 -19.35 -5.13
N ALA A 222 -20.13 -20.56 -5.62
CA ALA A 222 -21.21 -21.40 -6.17
C ALA A 222 -22.26 -21.79 -5.12
N ARG A 223 -21.86 -21.91 -3.85
CA ARG A 223 -22.80 -22.18 -2.74
C ARG A 223 -23.60 -20.96 -2.31
N GLY A 224 -23.32 -19.78 -2.87
CA GLY A 224 -24.03 -18.54 -2.56
C GLY A 224 -23.76 -17.97 -1.17
N GLY A 225 -22.71 -18.44 -0.48
CA GLY A 225 -22.33 -17.99 0.87
C GLY A 225 -21.46 -16.73 0.90
N ILE A 226 -21.25 -16.07 -0.24
CA ILE A 226 -20.43 -14.86 -0.37
C ILE A 226 -21.29 -13.74 -0.94
N ASP A 227 -21.36 -12.60 -0.25
CA ASP A 227 -22.10 -11.41 -0.70
C ASP A 227 -21.35 -10.63 -1.76
N ALA A 228 -20.03 -10.47 -1.58
CA ALA A 228 -19.17 -9.76 -2.53
C ALA A 228 -17.75 -10.33 -2.54
N GLU A 229 -17.10 -10.27 -3.70
CA GLU A 229 -15.67 -10.47 -3.86
C GLU A 229 -15.01 -9.11 -4.13
N ILE A 230 -13.97 -8.79 -3.36
CA ILE A 230 -13.20 -7.57 -3.50
C ILE A 230 -11.73 -7.85 -3.24
N GLY A 231 -10.88 -7.63 -4.23
CA GLY A 231 -9.46 -7.94 -4.10
C GLY A 231 -8.65 -7.27 -5.21
N ARG A 232 -7.39 -7.68 -5.34
CA ARG A 232 -6.55 -7.22 -6.43
C ARG A 232 -6.96 -7.91 -7.72
N ALA A 233 -7.32 -7.11 -8.73
CA ALA A 233 -7.49 -7.60 -10.09
C ALA A 233 -6.14 -7.99 -10.69
N HIS A 234 -6.08 -9.14 -11.37
CA HIS A 234 -5.00 -9.47 -12.29
C HIS A 234 -5.47 -9.04 -13.69
N VAL A 235 -4.80 -8.03 -14.24
CA VAL A 235 -4.95 -7.62 -15.64
C VAL A 235 -3.79 -8.20 -16.42
#